data_06a4216ffed677181edde24895449285
#
_entry.id   06a4216ffed677181edde24895449285
#
_cell.length_a   1.000
_cell.length_b   1.000
_cell.length_c   1.000
_cell.angle_alpha   90.00
_cell.angle_beta   90.00
_cell.angle_gamma   90.00
#
_symmetry.space_group_name_H-M   'P 1'
#
loop_
_entity.id
_entity.type
_entity.pdbx_description
1 polymer ?
#
loop_
_entity_poly.entity_id
_entity_poly.type
_entity_poly.pdbx_seq_one_letter_code
_entity_poly.pdbx_strand_id
1 'polypeptide(L)'
;MYTFGMAMPLGKKYNDVIEAKIPEVVEKEEIKAIVPTVDGDDDNDDVLNSRDLCPNSLSGVVVDRNGCELDDDNDSVVNRLDKCPKTSEGVEVNEDGCVATVQLQINFDSNSDNIKDLYSQEIAQFAYLLKQDPKLKATIEAHTDSRGNDEYNQKLSQQRANSTLEALKDLNIDASRLKAIGYGESQPVATNSTKEGRAKNRRVTGLINQ
;
A
#
# COMPACT_ATOMS: atom_id res chain seq x y z
N MET A 1 -30.62 -14.49 86.71
CA MET A 1 -31.17 -15.83 86.93
C MET A 1 -30.55 -16.76 85.90
N TYR A 2 -29.87 -17.79 86.37
CA TYR A 2 -29.17 -18.86 85.64
C TYR A 2 -27.90 -18.52 84.90
N THR A 3 -26.80 -18.61 85.67
CA THR A 3 -25.43 -18.92 85.24
C THR A 3 -25.36 -20.36 84.73
N PHE A 4 -24.73 -20.59 83.62
CA PHE A 4 -24.17 -21.89 83.26
C PHE A 4 -22.70 -21.71 82.88
N GLY A 5 -21.83 -22.07 83.80
CA GLY A 5 -20.42 -22.26 83.56
C GLY A 5 -20.19 -23.56 82.83
N MET A 6 -19.32 -23.55 81.82
CA MET A 6 -18.81 -24.75 81.23
C MET A 6 -17.29 -24.72 81.27
N ALA A 7 -16.76 -25.61 82.11
CA ALA A 7 -15.34 -25.80 82.33
C ALA A 7 -14.68 -26.41 81.08
N MET A 8 -13.58 -25.85 80.69
CA MET A 8 -12.66 -26.49 79.72
C MET A 8 -11.72 -27.43 80.44
N PRO A 9 -11.53 -28.65 79.94
CA PRO A 9 -10.45 -29.51 80.51
C PRO A 9 -9.12 -29.06 79.88
N LEU A 10 -8.18 -28.76 80.78
CA LEU A 10 -6.76 -28.65 80.58
C LEU A 10 -6.16 -30.03 80.25
N GLY A 11 -5.34 -30.05 79.16
CA GLY A 11 -4.28 -31.03 79.07
C GLY A 11 -4.36 -32.06 77.97
N LYS A 12 -3.76 -31.71 76.80
CA LYS A 12 -2.98 -32.71 76.09
C LYS A 12 -1.66 -32.07 75.67
N LYS A 13 -0.61 -32.79 76.07
CA LYS A 13 0.76 -32.40 75.83
C LYS A 13 1.07 -32.38 74.33
N TYR A 14 1.66 -31.28 73.89
CA TYR A 14 2.28 -31.10 72.60
C TYR A 14 3.59 -31.93 72.59
N ASN A 15 3.55 -33.15 72.14
CA ASN A 15 4.71 -33.96 71.79
C ASN A 15 4.28 -35.13 70.88
N ASP A 16 3.78 -34.83 69.70
CA ASP A 16 3.82 -35.75 68.57
C ASP A 16 4.54 -35.06 67.39
N VAL A 17 5.85 -35.23 67.41
CA VAL A 17 6.71 -34.90 66.25
C VAL A 17 6.34 -35.87 65.15
N ILE A 18 5.59 -35.39 64.21
CA ILE A 18 5.38 -36.12 62.94
C ILE A 18 6.68 -36.04 62.19
N GLU A 19 7.46 -37.10 62.19
CA GLU A 19 8.51 -37.31 61.18
C GLU A 19 7.86 -37.39 59.78
N ALA A 20 7.72 -36.25 59.11
CA ALA A 20 7.42 -36.24 57.71
C ALA A 20 8.67 -36.72 56.94
N LYS A 21 8.61 -37.95 56.43
CA LYS A 21 9.56 -38.44 55.45
C LYS A 21 9.51 -37.46 54.23
N ILE A 22 10.55 -36.67 54.11
CA ILE A 22 10.84 -35.90 52.92
C ILE A 22 11.15 -36.92 51.80
N PRO A 23 10.42 -36.98 50.71
CA PRO A 23 10.82 -37.79 49.58
C PRO A 23 12.09 -37.16 48.98
N GLU A 24 13.19 -37.88 49.09
CA GLU A 24 14.47 -37.57 48.45
C GLU A 24 14.38 -37.95 46.97
N VAL A 25 13.80 -37.07 46.19
CA VAL A 25 13.97 -37.01 44.73
C VAL A 25 14.02 -35.55 44.36
N VAL A 26 15.14 -34.92 44.62
CA VAL A 26 15.52 -33.75 43.87
C VAL A 26 16.25 -34.27 42.62
N GLU A 27 15.47 -34.53 41.59
CA GLU A 27 15.97 -34.68 40.26
C GLU A 27 16.76 -33.39 39.95
N LYS A 28 18.08 -33.54 39.77
CA LYS A 28 18.92 -32.44 39.32
C LYS A 28 18.47 -32.10 37.92
N GLU A 29 17.53 -31.15 37.77
CA GLU A 29 17.39 -30.44 36.52
C GLU A 29 18.75 -29.79 36.21
N GLU A 30 19.43 -30.34 35.22
CA GLU A 30 20.57 -29.68 34.59
C GLU A 30 20.07 -28.30 34.12
N ILE A 31 20.45 -27.27 34.85
CA ILE A 31 20.34 -25.90 34.40
C ILE A 31 21.29 -25.83 33.19
N LYS A 32 20.74 -26.10 31.99
CA LYS A 32 21.42 -25.74 30.77
C LYS A 32 21.74 -24.25 30.89
N ALA A 33 23.03 -23.95 31.04
CA ALA A 33 23.49 -22.58 31.00
C ALA A 33 22.94 -21.97 29.70
N ILE A 34 22.01 -21.02 29.84
CA ILE A 34 21.59 -20.17 28.73
C ILE A 34 22.81 -19.33 28.40
N VAL A 35 23.61 -19.82 27.47
CA VAL A 35 24.65 -18.99 26.85
C VAL A 35 23.87 -17.87 26.17
N PRO A 36 24.07 -16.61 26.56
CA PRO A 36 23.44 -15.53 25.84
C PRO A 36 23.95 -15.61 24.40
N THR A 37 23.08 -15.98 23.47
CA THR A 37 23.39 -15.85 22.05
C THR A 37 23.57 -14.36 21.82
N VAL A 38 24.80 -13.96 21.46
CA VAL A 38 25.07 -12.60 21.03
C VAL A 38 24.18 -12.38 19.83
N ASP A 39 23.28 -11.40 19.94
CA ASP A 39 22.44 -11.01 18.82
C ASP A 39 23.37 -10.47 17.72
N GLY A 40 23.32 -11.09 16.54
CA GLY A 40 24.16 -10.73 15.40
C GLY A 40 23.56 -9.59 14.60
N ASP A 41 24.29 -9.18 13.58
CA ASP A 41 23.88 -8.26 12.53
C ASP A 41 24.43 -8.88 11.23
N ASP A 42 23.57 -9.60 10.50
CA ASP A 42 23.99 -10.50 9.42
C ASP A 42 24.25 -9.75 8.11
N ASP A 43 23.59 -8.61 7.88
CA ASP A 43 23.75 -7.79 6.68
C ASP A 43 24.60 -6.52 6.92
N ASN A 44 24.99 -6.29 8.18
CA ASN A 44 25.86 -5.20 8.61
C ASN A 44 25.28 -3.80 8.31
N ASP A 45 24.02 -3.62 8.67
CA ASP A 45 23.32 -2.35 8.54
C ASP A 45 23.20 -1.55 9.86
N ASP A 46 23.87 -2.03 10.93
CA ASP A 46 23.87 -1.53 12.30
C ASP A 46 22.55 -1.79 13.07
N VAL A 47 21.66 -2.64 12.56
CA VAL A 47 20.46 -3.10 13.24
C VAL A 47 20.60 -4.59 13.57
N LEU A 48 20.42 -4.94 14.86
CA LEU A 48 20.58 -6.34 15.29
C LEU A 48 19.48 -7.22 14.72
N ASN A 49 19.78 -8.46 14.34
CA ASN A 49 18.87 -9.44 13.76
C ASN A 49 17.52 -9.57 14.48
N SER A 50 17.50 -9.40 15.81
CA SER A 50 16.26 -9.47 16.60
C SER A 50 15.30 -8.30 16.40
N ARG A 51 15.77 -7.20 15.82
CA ARG A 51 14.99 -5.97 15.55
C ARG A 51 14.88 -5.67 14.07
N ASP A 52 15.67 -6.37 13.26
CA ASP A 52 15.74 -6.17 11.84
C ASP A 52 14.54 -6.81 11.13
N LEU A 53 13.78 -5.99 10.43
CA LEU A 53 12.65 -6.41 9.59
C LEU A 53 13.06 -6.62 8.14
N CYS A 54 14.22 -6.13 7.75
CA CYS A 54 14.75 -6.19 6.39
C CYS A 54 16.14 -6.88 6.33
N PRO A 55 16.26 -8.18 6.70
CA PRO A 55 17.52 -8.88 6.98
C PRO A 55 18.42 -9.11 5.76
N ASN A 56 18.30 -8.32 4.72
CA ASN A 56 19.10 -8.33 3.51
C ASN A 56 19.24 -6.91 2.96
N SER A 57 19.25 -5.90 3.82
CA SER A 57 19.55 -4.54 3.40
C SER A 57 20.96 -4.46 2.78
N LEU A 58 21.18 -3.50 1.89
CA LEU A 58 22.50 -3.39 1.26
C LEU A 58 23.51 -2.79 2.25
N SER A 59 24.66 -3.44 2.40
CA SER A 59 25.73 -2.95 3.26
C SER A 59 26.13 -1.51 2.90
N GLY A 60 26.13 -0.64 3.92
CA GLY A 60 26.53 0.77 3.80
C GLY A 60 25.45 1.72 3.31
N VAL A 61 24.21 1.28 3.15
CA VAL A 61 23.05 2.16 2.92
C VAL A 61 22.51 2.69 4.26
N VAL A 62 21.80 3.80 4.20
CA VAL A 62 21.11 4.34 5.38
C VAL A 62 19.79 3.61 5.55
N VAL A 63 19.62 2.98 6.71
CA VAL A 63 18.37 2.27 7.07
C VAL A 63 17.64 2.99 8.21
N ASP A 64 16.39 2.65 8.40
CA ASP A 64 15.60 3.08 9.54
C ASP A 64 15.93 2.24 10.79
N ARG A 65 15.25 2.51 11.90
CA ARG A 65 15.41 1.75 13.17
C ARG A 65 15.05 0.26 13.10
N ASN A 66 14.44 -0.17 12.01
CA ASN A 66 14.01 -1.55 11.76
C ASN A 66 14.88 -2.26 10.71
N GLY A 67 16.01 -1.67 10.30
CA GLY A 67 16.90 -2.23 9.29
C GLY A 67 16.43 -2.06 7.85
N CYS A 68 15.37 -1.27 7.59
CA CYS A 68 14.86 -1.10 6.24
C CYS A 68 15.39 0.18 5.60
N GLU A 69 15.75 0.12 4.31
CA GLU A 69 16.14 1.30 3.53
C GLU A 69 15.03 2.35 3.57
N LEU A 70 15.40 3.63 3.62
CA LEU A 70 14.43 4.72 3.71
C LEU A 70 13.61 4.86 2.42
N ASP A 71 12.33 5.13 2.60
CA ASP A 71 11.35 5.48 1.57
C ASP A 71 10.51 6.66 2.12
N ASP A 72 10.88 7.88 1.73
CA ASP A 72 10.40 9.11 2.37
C ASP A 72 8.97 9.49 1.94
N ASP A 73 8.52 9.07 0.76
CA ASP A 73 7.19 9.37 0.25
C ASP A 73 6.24 8.15 0.23
N ASN A 74 6.76 6.99 0.67
CA ASN A 74 6.02 5.74 0.84
C ASN A 74 5.38 5.23 -0.47
N ASP A 75 6.10 5.36 -1.57
CA ASP A 75 5.67 4.85 -2.87
C ASP A 75 6.15 3.41 -3.16
N SER A 76 6.87 2.80 -2.22
CA SER A 76 7.46 1.46 -2.27
C SER A 76 8.77 1.39 -3.08
N VAL A 77 9.36 2.51 -3.42
CA VAL A 77 10.69 2.60 -4.02
C VAL A 77 11.61 3.35 -3.06
N VAL A 78 12.66 2.67 -2.61
CA VAL A 78 13.59 3.25 -1.63
C VAL A 78 14.28 4.50 -2.19
N ASN A 79 14.51 5.50 -1.35
CA ASN A 79 15.08 6.81 -1.73
C ASN A 79 16.29 6.72 -2.68
N ARG A 80 17.12 5.69 -2.54
CA ARG A 80 18.32 5.48 -3.36
C ARG A 80 17.99 5.19 -4.84
N LEU A 81 16.88 4.52 -5.10
CA LEU A 81 16.42 4.14 -6.45
C LEU A 81 15.38 5.12 -6.99
N ASP A 82 14.74 5.86 -6.09
CA ASP A 82 13.66 6.76 -6.41
C ASP A 82 14.17 8.02 -7.14
N LYS A 83 13.63 8.24 -8.34
CA LYS A 83 13.88 9.45 -9.15
C LYS A 83 12.80 10.51 -8.96
N CYS A 84 11.70 10.17 -8.28
CA CYS A 84 10.53 11.02 -8.06
C CYS A 84 10.17 11.15 -6.58
N PRO A 85 11.05 11.69 -5.71
CA PRO A 85 10.99 11.62 -4.24
C PRO A 85 9.86 12.47 -3.62
N LYS A 86 8.75 12.61 -4.26
CA LYS A 86 7.52 13.29 -3.80
C LYS A 86 6.30 12.70 -4.49
N THR A 87 6.29 11.42 -4.73
CA THR A 87 5.12 10.74 -5.26
C THR A 87 4.01 10.73 -4.21
N SER A 88 2.77 10.88 -4.62
CA SER A 88 1.65 10.86 -3.68
C SER A 88 1.41 9.43 -3.18
N GLU A 89 1.22 9.28 -1.88
CA GLU A 89 0.91 7.99 -1.25
C GLU A 89 -0.26 7.27 -1.96
N GLY A 90 -0.09 5.96 -2.20
CA GLY A 90 -1.11 5.11 -2.83
C GLY A 90 -1.24 5.22 -4.35
N VAL A 91 -0.33 5.94 -4.99
CA VAL A 91 -0.24 6.00 -6.47
C VAL A 91 0.68 4.88 -6.95
N GLU A 92 0.27 4.17 -8.01
CA GLU A 92 1.09 3.13 -8.63
C GLU A 92 2.28 3.76 -9.38
N VAL A 93 3.50 3.35 -9.03
CA VAL A 93 4.74 3.86 -9.62
C VAL A 93 5.46 2.77 -10.41
N ASN A 94 6.41 3.18 -11.24
CA ASN A 94 7.34 2.29 -11.91
C ASN A 94 8.58 1.97 -11.02
N GLU A 95 9.55 1.23 -11.55
CA GLU A 95 10.80 0.85 -10.86
C GLU A 95 11.65 2.06 -10.44
N ASP A 96 11.41 3.23 -10.99
CA ASP A 96 12.10 4.48 -10.70
C ASP A 96 11.35 5.36 -9.66
N GLY A 97 10.29 4.87 -9.01
CA GLY A 97 9.46 5.64 -8.08
C GLY A 97 8.57 6.68 -8.75
N CYS A 98 8.45 6.64 -10.09
CA CYS A 98 7.71 7.66 -10.82
C CYS A 98 6.35 7.17 -11.27
N VAL A 99 5.35 8.05 -11.16
CA VAL A 99 4.01 7.76 -11.66
C VAL A 99 4.06 7.62 -13.18
N ALA A 100 3.74 6.43 -13.68
CA ALA A 100 3.73 6.17 -15.10
C ALA A 100 2.33 6.24 -15.71
N THR A 101 1.32 5.72 -14.99
CA THR A 101 -0.05 5.61 -15.50
C THR A 101 -1.06 5.83 -14.41
N VAL A 102 -2.04 6.67 -14.65
CA VAL A 102 -3.19 6.87 -13.76
C VAL A 102 -4.46 6.40 -14.48
N GLN A 103 -5.20 5.48 -13.86
CA GLN A 103 -6.51 5.06 -14.36
C GLN A 103 -7.54 6.11 -13.94
N LEU A 104 -7.94 6.96 -14.89
CA LEU A 104 -9.06 7.88 -14.70
C LEU A 104 -10.36 7.09 -14.90
N GLN A 105 -10.98 6.60 -13.87
CA GLN A 105 -12.16 5.73 -13.95
C GLN A 105 -13.41 6.45 -14.49
N ILE A 106 -13.24 7.25 -15.52
CA ILE A 106 -14.29 8.03 -16.16
C ILE A 106 -15.12 7.13 -17.07
N ASN A 107 -16.40 7.00 -16.74
CA ASN A 107 -17.37 6.29 -17.57
C ASN A 107 -18.28 7.28 -18.30
N PHE A 108 -18.37 7.12 -19.60
CA PHE A 108 -19.26 7.91 -20.47
C PHE A 108 -20.56 7.18 -20.76
N ASP A 109 -21.61 7.94 -21.00
CA ASP A 109 -22.85 7.38 -21.56
C ASP A 109 -22.62 6.88 -22.97
N SER A 110 -23.56 6.05 -23.47
CA SER A 110 -23.51 5.58 -24.85
C SER A 110 -23.53 6.76 -25.82
N ASN A 111 -22.65 6.74 -26.81
CA ASN A 111 -22.50 7.80 -27.83
C ASN A 111 -22.24 9.21 -27.25
N SER A 112 -21.63 9.27 -26.07
CA SER A 112 -21.35 10.55 -25.42
C SER A 112 -19.88 10.66 -25.04
N ASP A 113 -19.37 11.86 -25.12
CA ASP A 113 -18.08 12.33 -24.64
C ASP A 113 -18.23 13.34 -23.49
N ASN A 114 -19.45 13.52 -22.99
CA ASN A 114 -19.73 14.39 -21.87
C ASN A 114 -19.31 13.72 -20.55
N ILE A 115 -18.45 14.38 -19.79
CA ILE A 115 -17.99 13.96 -18.46
C ILE A 115 -19.07 14.32 -17.45
N LYS A 116 -19.51 13.33 -16.65
CA LYS A 116 -20.48 13.56 -15.59
C LYS A 116 -19.81 14.18 -14.38
N ASP A 117 -20.55 15.01 -13.65
CA ASP A 117 -20.07 15.70 -12.45
C ASP A 117 -19.49 14.75 -11.37
N LEU A 118 -19.98 13.51 -11.33
CA LEU A 118 -19.51 12.50 -10.38
C LEU A 118 -18.01 12.12 -10.57
N TYR A 119 -17.43 12.42 -11.75
CA TYR A 119 -16.00 12.16 -12.05
C TYR A 119 -15.11 13.39 -11.87
N SER A 120 -15.66 14.48 -11.36
CA SER A 120 -14.88 15.71 -11.11
C SER A 120 -13.79 15.50 -10.09
N GLN A 121 -13.97 14.57 -9.14
CA GLN A 121 -12.97 14.27 -8.11
C GLN A 121 -11.76 13.54 -8.70
N GLU A 122 -11.96 12.55 -9.55
CA GLU A 122 -10.88 11.81 -10.23
C GLU A 122 -10.04 12.74 -11.11
N ILE A 123 -10.71 13.63 -11.86
CA ILE A 123 -10.03 14.61 -12.68
C ILE A 123 -9.26 15.63 -11.82
N ALA A 124 -9.87 16.06 -10.72
CA ALA A 124 -9.21 16.99 -9.80
C ALA A 124 -7.98 16.37 -9.12
N GLN A 125 -8.02 15.09 -8.75
CA GLN A 125 -6.87 14.37 -8.20
C GLN A 125 -5.74 14.27 -9.23
N PHE A 126 -6.06 13.96 -10.48
CA PHE A 126 -5.05 13.92 -11.54
C PHE A 126 -4.47 15.31 -11.82
N ALA A 127 -5.31 16.35 -11.85
CA ALA A 127 -4.84 17.72 -11.98
C ALA A 127 -3.96 18.14 -10.80
N TYR A 128 -4.30 17.70 -9.58
CA TYR A 128 -3.47 17.94 -8.40
C TYR A 128 -2.08 17.33 -8.56
N LEU A 129 -2.00 16.07 -8.98
CA LEU A 129 -0.72 15.39 -9.25
C LEU A 129 0.13 16.18 -10.27
N LEU A 130 -0.45 16.60 -11.38
CA LEU A 130 0.25 17.39 -12.38
C LEU A 130 0.71 18.77 -11.88
N LYS A 131 0.04 19.33 -10.86
CA LYS A 131 0.43 20.61 -10.24
C LYS A 131 1.59 20.48 -9.25
N GLN A 132 1.81 19.30 -8.68
CA GLN A 132 2.92 19.06 -7.74
C GLN A 132 4.28 19.23 -8.44
N ASP A 133 4.39 18.78 -9.70
CA ASP A 133 5.57 19.04 -10.52
C ASP A 133 5.19 19.69 -11.86
N PRO A 134 5.58 20.97 -12.06
CA PRO A 134 5.32 21.68 -13.31
C PRO A 134 6.01 21.09 -14.56
N LYS A 135 6.99 20.21 -14.40
CA LYS A 135 7.69 19.57 -15.52
C LYS A 135 6.91 18.38 -16.10
N LEU A 136 6.05 17.74 -15.28
CA LEU A 136 5.26 16.61 -15.72
C LEU A 136 4.34 16.99 -16.87
N LYS A 137 4.32 16.14 -17.89
CA LYS A 137 3.39 16.18 -19.01
C LYS A 137 2.47 14.98 -18.93
N ALA A 138 1.30 15.05 -19.53
CA ALA A 138 0.36 13.95 -19.55
C ALA A 138 -0.20 13.68 -20.95
N THR A 139 -0.28 12.41 -21.31
CA THR A 139 -1.04 11.94 -22.45
C THR A 139 -2.32 11.28 -21.95
N ILE A 140 -3.46 11.84 -22.32
CA ILE A 140 -4.78 11.29 -22.00
C ILE A 140 -5.15 10.32 -23.11
N GLU A 141 -5.28 9.04 -22.75
CA GLU A 141 -5.64 7.98 -23.69
C GLU A 141 -7.05 7.49 -23.41
N ALA A 142 -7.88 7.41 -24.44
CA ALA A 142 -9.23 6.89 -24.30
C ALA A 142 -9.46 5.73 -25.26
N HIS A 143 -10.23 4.75 -24.75
CA HIS A 143 -10.51 3.49 -25.42
C HIS A 143 -12.00 3.19 -25.44
N THR A 144 -12.44 2.38 -26.41
CA THR A 144 -13.79 1.84 -26.48
C THR A 144 -13.79 0.31 -26.32
N ASP A 145 -14.95 -0.26 -26.19
CA ASP A 145 -15.15 -1.68 -26.47
C ASP A 145 -15.36 -1.90 -27.98
N SER A 146 -15.46 -3.16 -28.41
CA SER A 146 -15.61 -3.53 -29.84
C SER A 146 -17.04 -3.42 -30.38
N ARG A 147 -17.92 -2.63 -29.76
CA ARG A 147 -19.27 -2.36 -30.25
C ARG A 147 -19.26 -1.13 -31.14
N GLY A 148 -19.66 -1.30 -32.38
CA GLY A 148 -19.62 -0.24 -33.39
C GLY A 148 -18.66 -0.60 -34.53
N ASN A 149 -18.39 0.35 -35.42
CA ASN A 149 -17.32 0.20 -36.37
C ASN A 149 -16.07 0.94 -35.90
N ASP A 150 -14.92 0.55 -36.43
CA ASP A 150 -13.60 1.06 -36.03
C ASP A 150 -13.51 2.60 -36.18
N GLU A 151 -14.00 3.15 -37.27
CA GLU A 151 -13.97 4.59 -37.51
C GLU A 151 -14.79 5.37 -36.48
N TYR A 152 -15.97 4.85 -36.18
CA TYR A 152 -16.82 5.42 -35.13
C TYR A 152 -16.15 5.35 -33.75
N ASN A 153 -15.60 4.18 -33.37
CA ASN A 153 -14.93 3.97 -32.09
C ASN A 153 -13.66 4.84 -31.96
N GLN A 154 -12.93 4.99 -33.08
CA GLN A 154 -11.77 5.89 -33.15
C GLN A 154 -12.17 7.35 -32.89
N LYS A 155 -13.22 7.83 -33.55
CA LYS A 155 -13.73 9.19 -33.35
C LYS A 155 -14.26 9.41 -31.95
N LEU A 156 -15.04 8.47 -31.42
CA LEU A 156 -15.63 8.56 -30.07
C LEU A 156 -14.56 8.59 -28.98
N SER A 157 -13.55 7.73 -29.09
CA SER A 157 -12.44 7.73 -28.13
C SER A 157 -11.64 9.04 -28.19
N GLN A 158 -11.38 9.57 -29.38
CA GLN A 158 -10.69 10.86 -29.50
C GLN A 158 -11.50 12.01 -28.88
N GLN A 159 -12.82 12.03 -29.06
CA GLN A 159 -13.69 13.01 -28.41
C GLN A 159 -13.62 12.92 -26.89
N ARG A 160 -13.67 11.71 -26.33
CA ARG A 160 -13.54 11.47 -24.87
C ARG A 160 -12.18 11.91 -24.31
N ALA A 161 -11.10 11.61 -25.00
CA ALA A 161 -9.78 12.08 -24.63
C ALA A 161 -9.71 13.61 -24.63
N ASN A 162 -10.27 14.26 -25.65
CA ASN A 162 -10.32 15.72 -25.74
C ASN A 162 -11.16 16.33 -24.60
N SER A 163 -12.35 15.78 -24.31
CA SER A 163 -13.19 16.27 -23.21
C SER A 163 -12.48 16.17 -21.85
N THR A 164 -11.73 15.10 -21.63
CA THR A 164 -10.93 14.94 -20.41
C THR A 164 -9.77 15.97 -20.37
N LEU A 165 -9.11 16.21 -21.48
CA LEU A 165 -8.08 17.24 -21.60
C LEU A 165 -8.65 18.65 -21.31
N GLU A 166 -9.80 19.00 -21.87
CA GLU A 166 -10.44 20.30 -21.62
C GLU A 166 -10.80 20.45 -20.12
N ALA A 167 -11.32 19.40 -19.48
CA ALA A 167 -11.59 19.43 -18.05
C ALA A 167 -10.34 19.67 -17.20
N LEU A 168 -9.17 19.17 -17.61
CA LEU A 168 -7.88 19.45 -16.95
C LEU A 168 -7.43 20.90 -17.18
N LYS A 169 -7.67 21.47 -18.38
CA LYS A 169 -7.41 22.89 -18.67
C LYS A 169 -8.27 23.80 -17.81
N ASP A 170 -9.54 23.46 -17.61
CA ASP A 170 -10.45 24.20 -16.72
C ASP A 170 -9.95 24.21 -15.28
N LEU A 171 -9.20 23.18 -14.88
CA LEU A 171 -8.48 23.11 -13.61
C LEU A 171 -7.10 23.79 -13.63
N ASN A 172 -6.81 24.62 -14.63
CA ASN A 172 -5.57 25.40 -14.79
C ASN A 172 -4.31 24.52 -15.00
N ILE A 173 -4.41 23.42 -15.71
CA ILE A 173 -3.24 22.71 -16.26
C ILE A 173 -2.92 23.31 -17.63
N ASP A 174 -1.65 23.68 -17.86
CA ASP A 174 -1.22 24.27 -19.13
C ASP A 174 -1.42 23.25 -20.28
N ALA A 175 -2.09 23.71 -21.36
CA ALA A 175 -2.37 22.89 -22.53
C ALA A 175 -1.11 22.33 -23.20
N SER A 176 0.04 23.02 -23.10
CA SER A 176 1.32 22.56 -23.65
C SER A 176 1.86 21.30 -22.96
N ARG A 177 1.34 20.99 -21.77
CA ARG A 177 1.68 19.81 -20.97
C ARG A 177 0.76 18.63 -21.24
N LEU A 178 -0.31 18.82 -22.00
CA LEU A 178 -1.37 17.83 -22.20
C LEU A 178 -1.44 17.38 -23.66
N LYS A 179 -1.64 16.08 -23.87
CA LYS A 179 -1.92 15.46 -25.15
C LYS A 179 -3.13 14.54 -25.02
N ALA A 180 -4.02 14.52 -26.02
CA ALA A 180 -5.18 13.64 -26.04
C ALA A 180 -5.09 12.69 -27.24
N ILE A 181 -5.24 11.39 -27.00
CA ILE A 181 -5.21 10.34 -28.02
C ILE A 181 -6.39 9.39 -27.81
N GLY A 182 -7.20 9.20 -28.85
CA GLY A 182 -8.18 8.13 -28.90
C GLY A 182 -7.60 6.91 -29.62
N TYR A 183 -7.79 5.73 -29.07
CA TYR A 183 -7.34 4.46 -29.66
C TYR A 183 -8.49 3.60 -30.17
N GLY A 184 -9.74 4.06 -30.02
CA GLY A 184 -10.88 3.23 -30.38
C GLY A 184 -10.85 1.90 -29.64
N GLU A 185 -11.11 0.82 -30.36
CA GLU A 185 -11.08 -0.55 -29.82
C GLU A 185 -9.76 -1.29 -30.04
N SER A 186 -8.75 -0.62 -30.62
CA SER A 186 -7.52 -1.27 -31.09
C SER A 186 -6.61 -1.81 -29.98
N GLN A 187 -6.80 -1.36 -28.73
CA GLN A 187 -5.97 -1.74 -27.58
C GLN A 187 -6.83 -2.28 -26.41
N PRO A 188 -7.42 -3.46 -26.54
CA PRO A 188 -8.22 -4.05 -25.48
C PRO A 188 -7.33 -4.56 -24.34
N VAL A 189 -7.77 -4.34 -23.07
CA VAL A 189 -7.15 -4.89 -21.86
C VAL A 189 -7.92 -6.07 -21.31
N ALA A 190 -9.10 -6.38 -21.84
CA ALA A 190 -9.93 -7.51 -21.47
C ALA A 190 -10.71 -8.03 -22.69
N THR A 191 -11.31 -9.23 -22.53
CA THR A 191 -12.13 -9.79 -23.63
C THR A 191 -13.37 -8.95 -23.91
N ASN A 192 -13.64 -8.71 -25.19
CA ASN A 192 -14.87 -8.04 -25.64
C ASN A 192 -16.11 -8.95 -25.65
N SER A 193 -15.95 -10.25 -25.40
CA SER A 193 -17.04 -11.23 -25.43
C SER A 193 -18.00 -11.07 -24.24
N THR A 194 -17.50 -10.63 -23.06
CA THR A 194 -18.30 -10.44 -21.85
C THR A 194 -18.66 -8.97 -21.61
N LYS A 195 -19.74 -8.73 -20.84
CA LYS A 195 -20.14 -7.37 -20.44
C LYS A 195 -19.07 -6.71 -19.57
N GLU A 196 -18.50 -7.48 -18.66
CA GLU A 196 -17.48 -7.06 -17.70
C GLU A 196 -16.16 -6.72 -18.42
N GLY A 197 -15.75 -7.53 -19.39
CA GLY A 197 -14.56 -7.25 -20.18
C GLY A 197 -14.72 -6.00 -21.04
N ARG A 198 -15.88 -5.82 -21.70
CA ARG A 198 -16.18 -4.58 -22.42
C ARG A 198 -16.17 -3.36 -21.51
N ALA A 199 -16.68 -3.49 -20.27
CA ALA A 199 -16.63 -2.37 -19.30
C ALA A 199 -15.21 -1.96 -18.97
N LYS A 200 -14.28 -2.92 -18.85
CA LYS A 200 -12.85 -2.65 -18.64
C LYS A 200 -12.19 -2.00 -19.86
N ASN A 201 -12.62 -2.35 -21.06
CA ASN A 201 -12.08 -1.77 -22.29
C ASN A 201 -12.52 -0.31 -22.48
N ARG A 202 -13.72 0.07 -22.03
CA ARG A 202 -14.18 1.48 -22.03
C ARG A 202 -13.50 2.23 -20.89
N ARG A 203 -12.30 2.73 -21.10
CA ARG A 203 -11.48 3.38 -20.10
C ARG A 203 -10.85 4.67 -20.61
N VAL A 204 -10.49 5.53 -19.69
CA VAL A 204 -9.57 6.66 -19.91
C VAL A 204 -8.40 6.50 -18.95
N THR A 205 -7.21 6.69 -19.49
CA THR A 205 -5.95 6.64 -18.75
C THR A 205 -5.16 7.94 -18.96
N GLY A 206 -4.44 8.35 -17.93
CA GLY A 206 -3.44 9.41 -18.01
C GLY A 206 -2.04 8.81 -17.92
N LEU A 207 -1.27 8.87 -18.99
CA LEU A 207 0.15 8.54 -18.96
C LEU A 207 0.94 9.78 -18.56
N ILE A 208 1.76 9.66 -17.53
CA ILE A 208 2.66 10.73 -17.10
C ILE A 208 4.00 10.57 -17.81
N ASN A 209 4.47 11.66 -18.40
CA ASN A 209 5.77 11.75 -19.06
C ASN A 209 6.59 12.85 -18.38
N GLN A 210 7.83 12.55 -18.08
CA GLN A 210 8.81 13.50 -17.55
C GLN A 210 9.61 14.16 -18.66
#